data_9dd43d2fb15a5b61bcb21136bb6a6aae
#
_entry.id   9dd43d2fb15a5b61bcb21136bb6a6aae
#
_cell.length_a   1.000
_cell.length_b   1.000
_cell.length_c   1.000
_cell.angle_alpha   90.00
_cell.angle_beta   90.00
_cell.angle_gamma   90.00
#
_symmetry.space_group_name_H-M   'P 1'
#
loop_
_entity.id
_entity.type
_entity.pdbx_description
1 polymer ?
#
loop_
_entity_poly.entity_id
_entity_poly.type
_entity_poly.pdbx_seq_one_letter_code
_entity_poly.pdbx_strand_id
1 'polypeptide(L)'
;LHLAAQAGGRYSLENPHAYVDSNLVGFLNILEGCRHSGVEHLVFASSSSVYGANTRKPFSVHHNVDHPVSPYAATKKANELMAHTYSSLYGLPVTGLRFFTVYGPWGRPDMALFKFTAAILKGEPIEVYNYGKMKRDFTYVDDVVEGVARLVERIPQPDPEWDGGDPAPGTSYAPYR
;
A
#
# COMPACT_ATOMS: atom_id res chain seq x y z
N LEU A 1 8.84 -8.89 -6.29
CA LEU A 1 8.53 -7.63 -5.60
C LEU A 1 7.95 -6.62 -6.59
N HIS A 2 6.75 -6.09 -6.30
CA HIS A 2 6.06 -5.11 -7.15
C HIS A 2 5.79 -3.82 -6.36
N LEU A 3 6.52 -2.75 -6.70
CA LEU A 3 6.38 -1.43 -6.09
C LEU A 3 5.86 -0.37 -7.06
N ALA A 4 5.74 -0.69 -8.35
CA ALA A 4 5.31 0.25 -9.36
C ALA A 4 3.82 0.59 -9.22
N ALA A 5 3.50 1.87 -9.23
CA ALA A 5 2.13 2.36 -9.21
C ALA A 5 2.10 3.87 -9.50
N GLN A 6 0.94 4.37 -9.91
CA GLN A 6 0.66 5.79 -9.80
C GLN A 6 0.33 6.10 -8.34
N ALA A 7 1.17 6.92 -7.69
CA ALA A 7 1.04 7.26 -6.27
C ALA A 7 0.56 8.70 -6.06
N GLY A 8 0.10 9.01 -4.82
CA GLY A 8 -0.33 10.36 -4.44
C GLY A 8 -1.85 10.53 -4.43
N GLY A 9 -2.42 10.76 -3.24
CA GLY A 9 -3.88 10.89 -3.09
C GLY A 9 -4.46 12.13 -3.77
N ARG A 10 -3.74 13.27 -3.78
CA ARG A 10 -4.24 14.51 -4.38
C ARG A 10 -4.36 14.42 -5.88
N TYR A 11 -3.31 14.02 -6.57
CA TYR A 11 -3.32 13.88 -8.02
C TYR A 11 -4.39 12.89 -8.50
N SER A 12 -4.79 11.94 -7.66
CA SER A 12 -5.87 11.01 -8.00
C SER A 12 -7.25 11.69 -8.12
N LEU A 13 -7.43 12.88 -7.56
CA LEU A 13 -8.64 13.69 -7.73
C LEU A 13 -8.62 14.45 -9.05
N GLU A 14 -7.44 14.79 -9.56
CA GLU A 14 -7.24 15.55 -10.79
C GLU A 14 -7.23 14.62 -12.01
N ASN A 15 -6.58 13.48 -11.91
CA ASN A 15 -6.46 12.51 -13.00
C ASN A 15 -6.70 11.06 -12.50
N PRO A 16 -7.97 10.68 -12.22
CA PRO A 16 -8.30 9.35 -11.74
C PRO A 16 -8.00 8.22 -12.74
N HIS A 17 -8.07 8.49 -14.05
CA HIS A 17 -7.80 7.49 -15.09
C HIS A 17 -6.38 6.94 -15.01
N ALA A 18 -5.38 7.78 -14.77
CA ALA A 18 -4.00 7.34 -14.59
C ALA A 18 -3.84 6.31 -13.44
N TYR A 19 -4.70 6.39 -12.43
CA TYR A 19 -4.72 5.44 -11.30
C TYR A 19 -5.42 4.14 -11.66
N VAL A 20 -6.47 4.19 -12.44
CA VAL A 20 -7.14 2.97 -12.94
C VAL A 20 -6.18 2.21 -13.85
N ASP A 21 -5.60 2.88 -14.83
CA ASP A 21 -4.70 2.25 -15.80
C ASP A 21 -3.46 1.65 -15.13
N SER A 22 -2.78 2.42 -14.27
CA SER A 22 -1.55 1.95 -13.62
C SER A 22 -1.82 0.97 -12.49
N ASN A 23 -2.79 1.28 -11.60
CA ASN A 23 -2.94 0.53 -10.35
C ASN A 23 -3.90 -0.65 -10.48
N LEU A 24 -4.92 -0.59 -11.34
CA LEU A 24 -5.84 -1.72 -11.53
C LEU A 24 -5.42 -2.57 -12.73
N VAL A 25 -5.36 -1.98 -13.92
CA VAL A 25 -5.01 -2.74 -15.13
C VAL A 25 -3.56 -3.22 -15.06
N GLY A 26 -2.62 -2.34 -14.68
CA GLY A 26 -1.23 -2.69 -14.49
C GLY A 26 -1.03 -3.78 -13.44
N PHE A 27 -1.71 -3.70 -12.31
CA PHE A 27 -1.61 -4.70 -11.25
C PHE A 27 -2.22 -6.05 -11.67
N LEU A 28 -3.33 -6.05 -12.41
CA LEU A 28 -3.90 -7.26 -12.99
C LEU A 28 -2.88 -7.97 -13.89
N ASN A 29 -2.18 -7.22 -14.74
CA ASN A 29 -1.16 -7.79 -15.61
C ASN A 29 -0.01 -8.42 -14.81
N ILE A 30 0.37 -7.84 -13.67
CA ILE A 30 1.38 -8.42 -12.76
C ILE A 30 0.84 -9.73 -12.16
N LEU A 31 -0.39 -9.77 -11.68
CA LEU A 31 -1.00 -10.96 -11.12
C LEU A 31 -1.09 -12.11 -12.16
N GLU A 32 -1.53 -11.82 -13.39
CA GLU A 32 -1.55 -12.78 -14.48
C GLU A 32 -0.13 -13.25 -14.83
N GLY A 33 0.83 -12.33 -14.91
CA GLY A 33 2.23 -12.68 -15.12
C GLY A 33 2.77 -13.62 -14.03
N CYS A 34 2.50 -13.34 -12.77
CA CYS A 34 2.90 -14.18 -11.64
C CYS A 34 2.26 -15.57 -11.72
N ARG A 35 0.95 -15.63 -12.00
CA ARG A 35 0.20 -16.88 -12.13
C ARG A 35 0.77 -17.79 -13.23
N HIS A 36 1.04 -17.22 -14.41
CA HIS A 36 1.50 -17.99 -15.56
C HIS A 36 2.99 -18.32 -15.53
N SER A 37 3.79 -17.60 -14.76
CA SER A 37 5.23 -17.83 -14.62
C SER A 37 5.61 -18.65 -13.40
N GLY A 38 4.64 -19.12 -12.62
CA GLY A 38 4.90 -19.93 -11.41
C GLY A 38 5.70 -19.17 -10.35
N VAL A 39 5.38 -17.88 -10.13
CA VAL A 39 6.04 -17.07 -9.10
C VAL A 39 5.73 -17.64 -7.72
N GLU A 40 6.74 -17.88 -6.93
CA GLU A 40 6.63 -18.51 -5.59
C GLU A 40 6.08 -17.56 -4.53
N HIS A 41 6.31 -16.24 -4.68
CA HIS A 41 5.84 -15.23 -3.74
C HIS A 41 5.73 -13.87 -4.42
N LEU A 42 4.55 -13.24 -4.36
CA LEU A 42 4.35 -11.86 -4.78
C LEU A 42 4.26 -10.94 -3.56
N VAL A 43 5.27 -10.09 -3.37
CA VAL A 43 5.23 -8.99 -2.40
C VAL A 43 4.89 -7.70 -3.15
N PHE A 44 3.86 -6.99 -2.72
CA PHE A 44 3.41 -5.78 -3.41
C PHE A 44 3.13 -4.61 -2.46
N ALA A 45 3.31 -3.39 -2.99
CA ALA A 45 3.00 -2.18 -2.25
C ALA A 45 1.48 -1.91 -2.23
N SER A 46 0.87 -2.04 -1.07
CA SER A 46 -0.38 -1.37 -0.72
C SER A 46 -0.08 0.02 -0.14
N SER A 47 -0.90 0.55 0.73
CA SER A 47 -0.71 1.87 1.32
C SER A 47 -1.48 2.02 2.62
N SER A 48 -0.96 2.77 3.58
CA SER A 48 -1.73 3.20 4.76
C SER A 48 -2.97 4.03 4.40
N SER A 49 -3.04 4.57 3.17
CA SER A 49 -4.22 5.26 2.67
C SER A 49 -5.48 4.39 2.63
N VAL A 50 -5.35 3.06 2.61
CA VAL A 50 -6.49 2.14 2.67
C VAL A 50 -7.25 2.23 3.99
N TYR A 51 -6.62 2.68 5.08
CA TYR A 51 -7.30 2.92 6.34
C TYR A 51 -8.36 4.03 6.25
N GLY A 52 -8.24 4.93 5.28
CA GLY A 52 -9.28 5.90 4.92
C GLY A 52 -9.81 6.71 6.10
N ALA A 53 -11.11 6.69 6.27
CA ALA A 53 -11.83 7.39 7.34
C ALA A 53 -11.72 6.73 8.74
N ASN A 54 -10.90 5.70 8.92
CA ASN A 54 -10.78 5.00 10.19
C ASN A 54 -10.20 5.92 11.28
N THR A 55 -10.88 6.01 12.41
CA THR A 55 -10.49 6.85 13.56
C THR A 55 -9.80 6.08 14.69
N ARG A 56 -9.88 4.74 14.68
CA ARG A 56 -9.24 3.90 15.71
C ARG A 56 -7.73 3.88 15.52
N LYS A 57 -7.00 4.16 16.58
CA LYS A 57 -5.53 4.20 16.60
C LYS A 57 -4.99 3.43 17.81
N PRO A 58 -3.83 2.78 17.67
CA PRO A 58 -3.02 2.63 16.46
C PRO A 58 -3.77 1.84 15.38
N PHE A 59 -3.43 2.05 14.11
CA PHE A 59 -4.01 1.26 13.04
C PHE A 59 -3.59 -0.20 13.15
N SER A 60 -4.54 -1.10 12.94
CA SER A 60 -4.33 -2.55 12.91
C SER A 60 -4.64 -3.09 11.52
N VAL A 61 -3.92 -4.13 11.11
CA VAL A 61 -4.21 -4.85 9.87
C VAL A 61 -5.62 -5.47 9.88
N HIS A 62 -6.18 -5.69 11.08
CA HIS A 62 -7.54 -6.24 11.28
C HIS A 62 -8.64 -5.18 11.25
N HIS A 63 -8.32 -3.90 11.13
CA HIS A 63 -9.37 -2.88 11.00
C HIS A 63 -10.04 -2.96 9.64
N ASN A 64 -11.37 -2.71 9.64
CA ASN A 64 -12.12 -2.51 8.40
C ASN A 64 -11.53 -1.33 7.61
N VAL A 65 -11.38 -1.49 6.30
CA VAL A 65 -10.79 -0.51 5.40
C VAL A 65 -11.69 -0.24 4.17
N ASP A 66 -12.99 -0.29 4.35
CA ASP A 66 -13.98 -0.14 3.28
C ASP A 66 -14.43 1.31 3.05
N HIS A 67 -13.79 2.27 3.72
CA HIS A 67 -14.09 3.70 3.59
C HIS A 67 -12.89 4.51 3.10
N PRO A 68 -12.35 4.21 1.88
CA PRO A 68 -11.26 4.99 1.30
C PRO A 68 -11.70 6.44 1.05
N VAL A 69 -10.79 7.40 1.23
CA VAL A 69 -11.07 8.84 1.08
C VAL A 69 -10.42 9.46 -0.16
N SER A 70 -9.92 8.64 -1.06
CA SER A 70 -9.39 9.07 -2.36
C SER A 70 -9.45 7.94 -3.39
N PRO A 71 -9.51 8.25 -4.71
CA PRO A 71 -9.38 7.23 -5.76
C PRO A 71 -8.10 6.39 -5.62
N TYR A 72 -6.98 7.02 -5.27
CA TYR A 72 -5.74 6.29 -4.98
C TYR A 72 -5.92 5.23 -3.87
N ALA A 73 -6.54 5.60 -2.76
CA ALA A 73 -6.80 4.66 -1.66
C ALA A 73 -7.72 3.51 -2.12
N ALA A 74 -8.74 3.84 -2.92
CA ALA A 74 -9.65 2.85 -3.48
C ALA A 74 -8.93 1.86 -4.41
N THR A 75 -8.03 2.34 -5.30
CA THR A 75 -7.26 1.44 -6.17
C THR A 75 -6.30 0.55 -5.37
N LYS A 76 -5.69 1.06 -4.29
CA LYS A 76 -4.82 0.24 -3.42
C LYS A 76 -5.62 -0.81 -2.64
N LYS A 77 -6.81 -0.47 -2.16
CA LYS A 77 -7.72 -1.47 -1.56
C LYS A 77 -8.14 -2.52 -2.58
N ALA A 78 -8.45 -2.13 -3.81
CA ALA A 78 -8.77 -3.05 -4.89
C ALA A 78 -7.59 -4.00 -5.19
N ASN A 79 -6.34 -3.52 -5.14
CA ASN A 79 -5.16 -4.40 -5.29
C ASN A 79 -5.13 -5.48 -4.20
N GLU A 80 -5.43 -5.14 -2.93
CA GLU A 80 -5.50 -6.13 -1.86
C GLU A 80 -6.57 -7.20 -2.13
N LEU A 81 -7.75 -6.80 -2.62
CA LEU A 81 -8.83 -7.71 -2.95
C LEU A 81 -8.49 -8.59 -4.17
N MET A 82 -7.87 -8.02 -5.21
CA MET A 82 -7.42 -8.77 -6.38
C MET A 82 -6.35 -9.80 -5.99
N ALA A 83 -5.35 -9.39 -5.20
CA ALA A 83 -4.31 -10.30 -4.71
C ALA A 83 -4.89 -11.43 -3.87
N HIS A 84 -5.84 -11.13 -2.97
CA HIS A 84 -6.58 -12.13 -2.21
C HIS A 84 -7.29 -13.13 -3.13
N THR A 85 -7.97 -12.64 -4.17
CA THR A 85 -8.68 -13.51 -5.13
C THR A 85 -7.72 -14.45 -5.84
N TYR A 86 -6.54 -13.97 -6.28
CA TYR A 86 -5.51 -14.79 -6.92
C TYR A 86 -4.89 -15.81 -5.97
N SER A 87 -4.70 -15.44 -4.72
CA SER A 87 -4.28 -16.38 -3.68
C SER A 87 -5.30 -17.51 -3.48
N SER A 88 -6.58 -17.13 -3.39
CA SER A 88 -7.68 -18.07 -3.19
C SER A 88 -7.89 -19.02 -4.37
N LEU A 89 -7.89 -18.50 -5.59
CA LEU A 89 -8.23 -19.28 -6.79
C LEU A 89 -7.05 -20.09 -7.34
N TYR A 90 -5.85 -19.54 -7.25
CA TYR A 90 -4.68 -20.08 -7.95
C TYR A 90 -3.55 -20.48 -7.01
N GLY A 91 -3.74 -20.35 -5.69
CA GLY A 91 -2.71 -20.69 -4.71
C GLY A 91 -1.47 -19.82 -4.80
N LEU A 92 -1.56 -18.59 -5.35
CA LEU A 92 -0.44 -17.66 -5.42
C LEU A 92 -0.17 -17.06 -4.03
N PRO A 93 1.00 -17.33 -3.41
CA PRO A 93 1.36 -16.67 -2.16
C PRO A 93 1.56 -15.17 -2.36
N VAL A 94 0.83 -14.34 -1.60
CA VAL A 94 0.88 -12.88 -1.74
C VAL A 94 1.08 -12.20 -0.39
N THR A 95 1.83 -11.10 -0.37
CA THR A 95 1.99 -10.23 0.79
C THR A 95 1.82 -8.77 0.37
N GLY A 96 0.79 -8.12 0.89
CA GLY A 96 0.54 -6.70 0.66
C GLY A 96 1.08 -5.83 1.79
N LEU A 97 1.87 -4.81 1.47
CA LEU A 97 2.53 -3.93 2.43
C LEU A 97 1.84 -2.57 2.50
N ARG A 98 1.22 -2.25 3.62
CA ARG A 98 0.57 -0.95 3.87
C ARG A 98 1.58 0.06 4.37
N PHE A 99 2.43 0.55 3.46
CA PHE A 99 3.42 1.55 3.81
C PHE A 99 2.78 2.84 4.33
N PHE A 100 3.33 3.35 5.43
CA PHE A 100 3.07 4.70 5.93
C PHE A 100 3.98 5.72 5.23
N THR A 101 4.27 6.85 5.85
CA THR A 101 5.12 7.87 5.26
C THR A 101 6.59 7.46 5.39
N VAL A 102 7.14 6.92 4.33
CA VAL A 102 8.57 6.58 4.26
C VAL A 102 9.35 7.84 3.91
N TYR A 103 10.47 8.09 4.61
CA TYR A 103 11.36 9.21 4.37
C TYR A 103 12.82 8.76 4.31
N GLY A 104 13.67 9.56 3.69
CA GLY A 104 15.10 9.29 3.54
C GLY A 104 15.65 9.69 2.19
N PRO A 105 16.89 9.31 1.87
CA PRO A 105 17.50 9.55 0.56
C PRO A 105 16.60 9.10 -0.59
N TRP A 106 16.60 9.85 -1.68
CA TRP A 106 15.77 9.62 -2.88
C TRP A 106 14.26 9.69 -2.62
N GLY A 107 13.85 10.36 -1.53
CA GLY A 107 12.45 10.63 -1.24
C GLY A 107 11.75 11.36 -2.40
N ARG A 108 10.44 11.13 -2.54
CA ARG A 108 9.65 11.73 -3.61
C ARG A 108 9.59 13.26 -3.46
N PRO A 109 9.83 14.03 -4.53
CA PRO A 109 9.87 15.50 -4.47
C PRO A 109 8.52 16.15 -4.23
N ASP A 110 7.40 15.43 -4.40
CA ASP A 110 6.04 15.90 -4.12
C ASP A 110 5.63 15.76 -2.64
N MET A 111 6.45 15.14 -1.80
CA MET A 111 6.20 14.99 -0.37
C MET A 111 6.55 16.27 0.41
N ALA A 112 5.84 16.47 1.53
CA ALA A 112 5.96 17.68 2.34
C ALA A 112 7.41 17.94 2.80
N LEU A 113 8.14 16.91 3.21
CA LEU A 113 9.54 17.05 3.65
C LEU A 113 10.40 17.70 2.56
N PHE A 114 10.33 17.19 1.33
CA PHE A 114 11.10 17.74 0.21
C PHE A 114 10.64 19.16 -0.15
N LYS A 115 9.32 19.37 -0.30
CA LYS A 115 8.75 20.67 -0.66
C LYS A 115 9.09 21.74 0.36
N PHE A 116 8.95 21.45 1.64
CA PHE A 116 9.23 22.39 2.71
C PHE A 116 10.72 22.74 2.78
N THR A 117 11.59 21.72 2.69
CA THR A 117 13.04 21.95 2.66
C THR A 117 13.43 22.82 1.46
N ALA A 118 12.93 22.51 0.27
CA ALA A 118 13.23 23.29 -0.93
C ALA A 118 12.75 24.75 -0.83
N ALA A 119 11.53 24.98 -0.33
CA ALA A 119 10.98 26.33 -0.15
C ALA A 119 11.75 27.12 0.92
N ILE A 120 12.04 26.52 2.06
CA ILE A 120 12.81 27.15 3.15
C ILE A 120 14.20 27.57 2.65
N LEU A 121 14.91 26.71 1.93
CA LEU A 121 16.23 27.04 1.38
C LEU A 121 16.21 28.18 0.36
N LYS A 122 15.07 28.38 -0.32
CA LYS A 122 14.86 29.49 -1.27
C LYS A 122 14.30 30.76 -0.63
N GLY A 123 13.94 30.73 0.65
CA GLY A 123 13.23 31.81 1.33
C GLY A 123 11.77 31.98 0.84
N GLU A 124 11.20 30.94 0.26
CA GLU A 124 9.81 30.93 -0.21
C GLU A 124 8.85 30.48 0.90
N PRO A 125 7.60 30.98 0.93
CA PRO A 125 6.62 30.54 1.91
C PRO A 125 6.25 29.07 1.70
N ILE A 126 5.94 28.38 2.82
CA ILE A 126 5.41 27.01 2.79
C ILE A 126 3.89 27.01 3.04
N GLU A 127 3.19 26.12 2.38
CA GLU A 127 1.76 25.91 2.60
C GLU A 127 1.50 24.94 3.76
N VAL A 128 1.00 25.47 4.87
CA VAL A 128 0.64 24.65 6.04
C VAL A 128 -0.85 24.34 6.03
N TYR A 129 -1.21 23.08 5.78
CA TYR A 129 -2.59 22.63 5.77
C TYR A 129 -3.11 22.35 7.18
N ASN A 130 -4.44 22.53 7.38
CA ASN A 130 -5.13 22.26 8.64
C ASN A 130 -4.45 22.93 9.85
N TYR A 131 -3.95 24.15 9.68
CA TYR A 131 -3.26 24.92 10.74
C TYR A 131 -2.10 24.16 11.40
N GLY A 132 -1.46 23.24 10.67
CA GLY A 132 -0.41 22.37 11.22
C GLY A 132 -0.90 21.27 12.17
N LYS A 133 -2.20 21.13 12.39
CA LYS A 133 -2.79 20.14 13.29
C LYS A 133 -2.86 18.75 12.61
N MET A 134 -1.71 18.24 12.18
CA MET A 134 -1.58 16.95 11.54
C MET A 134 -0.48 16.14 12.20
N LYS A 135 -0.76 14.84 12.38
CA LYS A 135 0.24 13.87 12.83
C LYS A 135 0.44 12.84 11.72
N ARG A 136 1.66 12.41 11.55
CA ARG A 136 2.06 11.37 10.61
C ARG A 136 3.01 10.42 11.29
N ASP A 137 2.93 9.17 10.92
CA ASP A 137 3.92 8.18 11.29
C ASP A 137 4.98 8.13 10.18
N PHE A 138 6.23 8.39 10.55
CA PHE A 138 7.35 8.42 9.63
C PHE A 138 8.24 7.23 9.87
N THR A 139 8.56 6.49 8.81
CA THR A 139 9.48 5.37 8.86
C THR A 139 10.69 5.64 7.98
N TYR A 140 11.89 5.44 8.52
CA TYR A 140 13.12 5.64 7.74
C TYR A 140 13.24 4.58 6.65
N VAL A 141 13.77 4.99 5.49
CA VAL A 141 13.78 4.13 4.29
C VAL A 141 14.58 2.84 4.49
N ASP A 142 15.70 2.88 5.22
CA ASP A 142 16.53 1.68 5.44
C ASP A 142 15.79 0.65 6.30
N ASP A 143 15.00 1.08 7.29
CA ASP A 143 14.17 0.17 8.11
C ASP A 143 13.10 -0.51 7.24
N VAL A 144 12.51 0.24 6.31
CA VAL A 144 11.53 -0.31 5.36
C VAL A 144 12.19 -1.30 4.41
N VAL A 145 13.35 -0.95 3.85
CA VAL A 145 14.10 -1.81 2.91
C VAL A 145 14.52 -3.11 3.58
N GLU A 146 15.04 -3.03 4.79
CA GLU A 146 15.42 -4.22 5.58
C GLU A 146 14.19 -5.11 5.84
N GLY A 147 13.07 -4.52 6.25
CA GLY A 147 11.83 -5.25 6.46
C GLY A 147 11.35 -5.95 5.19
N VAL A 148 11.37 -5.25 4.05
CA VAL A 148 10.97 -5.82 2.75
C VAL A 148 11.92 -6.93 2.32
N ALA A 149 13.23 -6.75 2.44
CA ALA A 149 14.23 -7.75 2.08
C ALA A 149 14.02 -9.06 2.84
N ARG A 150 13.82 -8.98 4.16
CA ARG A 150 13.54 -10.17 4.98
C ARG A 150 12.20 -10.83 4.63
N LEU A 151 11.23 -10.05 4.21
CA LEU A 151 9.88 -10.53 3.95
C LEU A 151 9.77 -11.25 2.61
N VAL A 152 10.56 -10.83 1.61
CA VAL A 152 10.60 -11.51 0.30
C VAL A 152 10.95 -12.99 0.44
N GLU A 153 11.84 -13.33 1.37
CA GLU A 153 12.28 -14.70 1.63
C GLU A 153 11.28 -15.50 2.51
N ARG A 154 10.26 -14.84 3.08
CA ARG A 154 9.27 -15.47 3.94
C ARG A 154 7.97 -15.71 3.20
N ILE A 155 7.92 -16.78 2.46
CA ILE A 155 6.73 -17.19 1.70
C ILE A 155 5.61 -17.57 2.68
N PRO A 156 4.43 -16.89 2.61
CA PRO A 156 3.28 -17.24 3.46
C PRO A 156 2.85 -18.67 3.19
N GLN A 157 2.48 -19.38 4.25
CA GLN A 157 2.00 -20.74 4.15
C GLN A 157 0.49 -20.80 4.29
N PRO A 158 -0.18 -21.77 3.68
CA PRO A 158 -1.60 -21.99 3.88
C PRO A 158 -1.94 -22.19 5.36
N ASP A 159 -3.07 -21.64 5.79
CA ASP A 159 -3.61 -21.87 7.12
C ASP A 159 -4.77 -22.87 7.04
N PRO A 160 -4.54 -24.14 7.37
CA PRO A 160 -5.58 -25.18 7.27
C PRO A 160 -6.70 -25.02 8.29
N GLU A 161 -6.48 -24.24 9.36
CA GLU A 161 -7.45 -24.02 10.41
C GLU A 161 -8.35 -22.79 10.16
N TRP A 162 -8.09 -22.07 9.08
CA TRP A 162 -8.91 -20.90 8.75
C TRP A 162 -10.30 -21.33 8.29
N ASP A 163 -11.32 -20.85 8.99
CA ASP A 163 -12.73 -21.22 8.77
C ASP A 163 -13.55 -20.14 8.04
N GLY A 164 -12.92 -19.06 7.61
CA GLY A 164 -13.62 -17.92 7.02
C GLY A 164 -14.30 -17.01 8.04
N GLY A 165 -14.22 -17.33 9.33
CA GLY A 165 -14.85 -16.57 10.39
C GLY A 165 -14.10 -15.32 10.82
N ASP A 166 -12.87 -15.10 10.35
CA ASP A 166 -12.14 -13.86 10.56
C ASP A 166 -12.39 -12.88 9.39
N PRO A 167 -13.39 -12.01 9.49
CA PRO A 167 -13.73 -11.07 8.45
C PRO A 167 -12.75 -9.90 8.38
N ALA A 168 -11.74 -9.85 9.26
CA ALA A 168 -10.88 -8.71 9.35
C ALA A 168 -10.02 -8.60 8.08
N PRO A 169 -10.15 -7.49 7.34
CA PRO A 169 -9.27 -7.21 6.23
C PRO A 169 -7.83 -7.14 6.74
N GLY A 170 -6.89 -7.64 5.98
CA GLY A 170 -5.49 -7.73 6.37
C GLY A 170 -5.12 -9.01 7.08
N THR A 171 -6.07 -9.84 7.51
CA THR A 171 -5.77 -11.24 7.69
C THR A 171 -5.70 -11.90 6.34
N SER A 172 -4.77 -12.75 6.20
CA SER A 172 -4.69 -13.56 5.01
C SER A 172 -5.93 -14.40 4.95
N TYR A 173 -6.46 -14.47 3.80
CA TYR A 173 -7.35 -15.53 3.48
C TYR A 173 -6.62 -16.87 3.64
N ALA A 174 -7.26 -17.87 4.17
CA ALA A 174 -6.82 -19.19 3.81
C ALA A 174 -6.88 -19.32 2.29
N PRO A 175 -5.85 -19.85 1.71
CA PRO A 175 -4.88 -20.68 2.40
C PRO A 175 -3.64 -19.97 2.94
N TYR A 176 -3.47 -18.67 2.79
CA TYR A 176 -2.20 -18.01 3.16
C TYR A 176 -2.38 -16.88 4.17
N ARG A 177 -1.53 -16.84 5.19
CA ARG A 177 -1.36 -15.74 6.15
C ARG A 177 -0.03 -15.04 6.00
#